data_250b149e9736bc1773124ffef6fa3119
#
_entry.id   250b149e9736bc1773124ffef6fa3119
#
_cell.length_a   1.000
_cell.length_b   1.000
_cell.length_c   1.000
_cell.angle_alpha   90.00
_cell.angle_beta   90.00
_cell.angle_gamma   90.00
#
_symmetry.space_group_name_H-M   'P 1'
#
loop_
_entity.id
_entity.type
_entity.pdbx_description
1 polymer ?
#
loop_
_entity_poly.entity_id
_entity_poly.type
_entity_poly.pdbx_seq_one_letter_code
_entity_poly.pdbx_strand_id
1 'polypeptide(L)'
;PINPVEMGDQTWEQIIERLCQDVSLVAEFKAIYPEEGLTEATVTDAIEEYEKTLITPNDKLDRYLKGDKNAMSAEELAGYQAFKANDCATCHYGKTLGGQSFELMSKYGDYFADRKQSRPDIAYNDDDNGLYSFTGKAEDMHKFKVPNLRNISKTAPYYHDGTIESLEEAVRLMFHYELGKTATDEQVASITTFLKALDGESEYFE
;
A
#
# COMPACT_ATOMS: atom_id res chain seq x y z
N PRO A 1 -5.25 10.16 12.40
CA PRO A 1 -4.34 9.64 13.43
C PRO A 1 -4.98 9.36 14.80
N ILE A 2 -6.28 9.60 15.00
CA ILE A 2 -6.99 9.26 16.25
C ILE A 2 -8.15 8.30 15.99
N ASN A 3 -7.86 7.18 15.38
CA ASN A 3 -8.80 6.08 15.39
C ASN A 3 -8.62 5.31 16.71
N PRO A 4 -9.67 5.17 17.56
CA PRO A 4 -9.55 4.45 18.84
C PRO A 4 -8.97 3.04 18.71
N VAL A 5 -9.37 2.33 17.67
CA VAL A 5 -8.92 0.95 17.42
C VAL A 5 -7.41 0.91 17.09
N GLU A 6 -6.91 1.88 16.34
CA GLU A 6 -5.51 1.92 15.89
C GLU A 6 -4.59 2.64 16.88
N MET A 7 -5.10 3.68 17.55
CA MET A 7 -4.30 4.60 18.36
C MET A 7 -4.62 4.55 19.87
N GLY A 8 -5.34 3.52 20.33
CA GLY A 8 -5.52 3.24 21.76
C GLY A 8 -6.47 4.19 22.48
N ASP A 9 -7.59 4.53 21.89
CA ASP A 9 -8.68 5.31 22.51
C ASP A 9 -8.27 6.70 23.04
N GLN A 10 -7.31 7.38 22.42
CA GLN A 10 -6.90 8.73 22.81
C GLN A 10 -7.82 9.80 22.18
N THR A 11 -8.22 10.82 22.95
CA THR A 11 -8.82 12.03 22.39
C THR A 11 -7.74 13.05 21.99
N TRP A 12 -8.09 14.02 21.13
CA TRP A 12 -7.16 15.10 20.79
C TRP A 12 -6.72 15.89 22.01
N GLU A 13 -7.62 16.14 22.96
CA GLU A 13 -7.28 16.83 24.20
C GLU A 13 -6.18 16.09 24.98
N GLN A 14 -6.31 14.77 25.10
CA GLN A 14 -5.31 13.93 25.80
C GLN A 14 -3.97 13.91 25.06
N ILE A 15 -3.99 13.86 23.72
CA ILE A 15 -2.79 13.90 22.90
C ILE A 15 -2.08 15.25 23.08
N ILE A 16 -2.80 16.36 22.93
CA ILE A 16 -2.25 17.70 23.07
C ILE A 16 -1.71 17.93 24.50
N GLU A 17 -2.44 17.53 25.52
CA GLU A 17 -1.98 17.61 26.91
C GLU A 17 -0.65 16.87 27.12
N ARG A 18 -0.51 15.69 26.53
CA ARG A 18 0.74 14.89 26.59
C ARG A 18 1.88 15.56 25.83
N LEU A 19 1.64 16.04 24.61
CA LEU A 19 2.64 16.73 23.80
C LEU A 19 3.10 18.04 24.46
N CYS A 20 2.21 18.76 25.13
CA CYS A 20 2.52 19.99 25.87
C CYS A 20 3.46 19.77 27.08
N GLN A 21 3.68 18.55 27.53
CA GLN A 21 4.66 18.24 28.57
C GLN A 21 6.11 18.37 28.06
N ASP A 22 6.33 18.28 26.77
CA ASP A 22 7.63 18.51 26.15
C ASP A 22 7.79 19.99 25.78
N VAL A 23 8.54 20.69 26.64
CA VAL A 23 8.79 22.14 26.50
C VAL A 23 9.53 22.47 25.21
N SER A 24 10.43 21.57 24.75
CA SER A 24 11.17 21.76 23.49
C SER A 24 10.22 21.70 22.30
N LEU A 25 9.36 20.69 22.26
CA LEU A 25 8.36 20.51 21.20
C LEU A 25 7.40 21.71 21.13
N VAL A 26 6.93 22.18 22.29
CA VAL A 26 6.07 23.40 22.37
C VAL A 26 6.78 24.61 21.77
N ALA A 27 8.08 24.80 22.10
CA ALA A 27 8.85 25.90 21.56
C ALA A 27 9.05 25.80 20.03
N GLU A 28 9.31 24.59 19.53
CA GLU A 28 9.44 24.34 18.08
C GLU A 28 8.11 24.63 17.34
N PHE A 29 6.98 24.11 17.86
CA PHE A 29 5.68 24.42 17.29
C PHE A 29 5.38 25.92 17.32
N LYS A 30 5.71 26.61 18.40
CA LYS A 30 5.52 28.08 18.49
C LYS A 30 6.41 28.86 17.51
N ALA A 31 7.58 28.33 17.18
CA ALA A 31 8.46 28.95 16.19
C ALA A 31 7.92 28.80 14.75
N ILE A 32 7.31 27.64 14.44
CA ILE A 32 6.76 27.35 13.11
C ILE A 32 5.34 27.91 12.95
N TYR A 33 4.51 27.84 13.99
CA TYR A 33 3.14 28.31 14.04
C TYR A 33 2.97 29.40 15.11
N PRO A 34 3.41 30.65 14.82
CA PRO A 34 3.51 31.71 15.85
C PRO A 34 2.16 32.10 16.47
N GLU A 35 1.08 32.01 15.72
CA GLU A 35 -0.27 32.38 16.21
C GLU A 35 -0.94 31.21 16.95
N GLU A 36 -0.93 29.99 16.36
CA GLU A 36 -1.67 28.83 16.81
C GLU A 36 -0.91 28.02 17.87
N GLY A 37 0.43 27.93 17.73
CA GLY A 37 1.26 27.08 18.58
C GLY A 37 0.98 25.58 18.36
N LEU A 38 1.01 24.80 19.43
CA LEU A 38 0.77 23.35 19.42
C LEU A 38 -0.72 23.09 19.63
N THR A 39 -1.42 22.73 18.56
CA THR A 39 -2.84 22.42 18.50
C THR A 39 -3.11 21.17 17.64
N GLU A 40 -4.34 20.65 17.67
CA GLU A 40 -4.77 19.56 16.77
C GLU A 40 -4.46 19.89 15.30
N ALA A 41 -4.82 21.08 14.84
CA ALA A 41 -4.62 21.50 13.46
C ALA A 41 -3.15 21.54 13.07
N THR A 42 -2.30 22.13 13.92
CA THR A 42 -0.86 22.25 13.62
C THR A 42 -0.12 20.93 13.75
N VAL A 43 -0.53 20.05 14.66
CA VAL A 43 0.02 18.67 14.74
C VAL A 43 -0.37 17.88 13.49
N THR A 44 -1.61 17.98 13.02
CA THR A 44 -2.06 17.29 11.80
C THR A 44 -1.32 17.81 10.57
N ASP A 45 -1.15 19.15 10.47
CA ASP A 45 -0.39 19.79 9.38
C ASP A 45 1.08 19.35 9.37
N ALA A 46 1.74 19.32 10.54
CA ALA A 46 3.11 18.86 10.65
C ALA A 46 3.29 17.38 10.22
N ILE A 47 2.31 16.52 10.58
CA ILE A 47 2.31 15.12 10.13
C ILE A 47 2.09 15.05 8.62
N GLU A 48 1.16 15.82 8.07
CA GLU A 48 0.91 15.87 6.62
C GLU A 48 2.17 16.31 5.85
N GLU A 49 2.86 17.37 6.31
CA GLU A 49 4.10 17.84 5.68
C GLU A 49 5.21 16.79 5.75
N TYR A 50 5.32 16.08 6.87
CA TYR A 50 6.26 14.95 6.98
C TYR A 50 5.90 13.82 6.02
N GLU A 51 4.65 13.40 5.95
CA GLU A 51 4.20 12.34 5.04
C GLU A 51 4.50 12.68 3.57
N LYS A 52 4.43 13.96 3.17
CA LYS A 52 4.81 14.41 1.82
C LYS A 52 6.29 14.18 1.49
N THR A 53 7.13 14.05 2.50
CA THR A 53 8.56 13.71 2.32
C THR A 53 8.82 12.22 2.19
N LEU A 54 7.87 11.35 2.60
CA LEU A 54 8.00 9.91 2.54
C LEU A 54 7.79 9.38 1.11
N ILE A 55 8.63 9.85 0.21
CA ILE A 55 8.62 9.43 -1.19
C ILE A 55 9.85 8.56 -1.49
N THR A 56 9.69 7.65 -2.43
CA THR A 56 10.76 6.75 -2.91
C THR A 56 10.96 6.93 -4.42
N PRO A 57 11.54 8.06 -4.83
CA PRO A 57 11.74 8.36 -6.24
C PRO A 57 12.86 7.51 -6.84
N ASN A 58 13.03 7.66 -8.17
CA ASN A 58 14.17 7.18 -8.94
C ASN A 58 14.34 5.65 -8.96
N ASP A 59 13.26 4.89 -8.78
CA ASP A 59 13.33 3.47 -9.10
C ASP A 59 13.70 3.25 -10.58
N LYS A 60 14.01 2.03 -10.94
CA LYS A 60 14.48 1.70 -12.29
C LYS A 60 13.43 2.00 -13.37
N LEU A 61 12.13 1.82 -13.08
CA LEU A 61 11.07 2.17 -14.00
C LEU A 61 10.99 3.68 -14.22
N ASP A 62 11.08 4.47 -13.16
CA ASP A 62 11.08 5.93 -13.26
C ASP A 62 12.22 6.44 -14.16
N ARG A 63 13.43 5.93 -13.94
CA ARG A 63 14.60 6.31 -14.77
C ARG A 63 14.41 5.88 -16.23
N TYR A 64 13.90 4.66 -16.45
CA TYR A 64 13.61 4.17 -17.80
C TYR A 64 12.58 5.04 -18.52
N LEU A 65 11.50 5.42 -17.84
CA LEU A 65 10.44 6.27 -18.40
C LEU A 65 10.93 7.71 -18.65
N LYS A 66 11.86 8.22 -17.85
CA LYS A 66 12.53 9.51 -18.03
C LYS A 66 13.57 9.51 -19.16
N GLY A 67 13.86 8.35 -19.75
CA GLY A 67 14.72 8.26 -20.94
C GLY A 67 16.00 7.45 -20.78
N ASP A 68 16.38 7.04 -19.57
CA ASP A 68 17.52 6.15 -19.35
C ASP A 68 17.15 4.72 -19.75
N LYS A 69 17.43 4.38 -21.01
CA LYS A 69 17.09 3.08 -21.57
C LYS A 69 17.87 1.90 -20.95
N ASN A 70 18.92 2.19 -20.19
CA ASN A 70 19.75 1.20 -19.51
C ASN A 70 19.37 1.02 -18.02
N ALA A 71 18.41 1.78 -17.51
CA ALA A 71 18.00 1.71 -16.10
C ALA A 71 17.42 0.36 -15.69
N MET A 72 16.77 -0.34 -16.63
CA MET A 72 16.19 -1.67 -16.41
C MET A 72 16.99 -2.73 -17.19
N SER A 73 17.17 -3.91 -16.59
CA SER A 73 17.72 -5.07 -17.29
C SER A 73 16.73 -5.62 -18.33
N ALA A 74 17.20 -6.53 -19.17
CA ALA A 74 16.35 -7.20 -20.16
C ALA A 74 15.24 -8.02 -19.48
N GLU A 75 15.55 -8.67 -18.37
CA GLU A 75 14.60 -9.47 -17.58
C GLU A 75 13.55 -8.58 -16.89
N GLU A 76 13.95 -7.42 -16.32
CA GLU A 76 13.05 -6.45 -15.72
C GLU A 76 12.10 -5.85 -16.77
N LEU A 77 12.62 -5.54 -17.97
CA LEU A 77 11.80 -5.08 -19.10
C LEU A 77 10.83 -6.15 -19.58
N ALA A 78 11.25 -7.41 -19.66
CA ALA A 78 10.37 -8.53 -20.01
C ALA A 78 9.25 -8.67 -18.97
N GLY A 79 9.56 -8.53 -17.67
CA GLY A 79 8.58 -8.51 -16.60
C GLY A 79 7.59 -7.35 -16.71
N TYR A 80 8.06 -6.15 -17.05
CA TYR A 80 7.20 -4.99 -17.31
C TYR A 80 6.24 -5.24 -18.50
N GLN A 81 6.72 -5.85 -19.58
CA GLN A 81 5.87 -6.21 -20.70
C GLN A 81 4.84 -7.29 -20.30
N ALA A 82 5.27 -8.31 -19.53
CA ALA A 82 4.38 -9.34 -19.01
C ALA A 82 3.29 -8.75 -18.11
N PHE A 83 3.64 -7.82 -17.23
CA PHE A 83 2.69 -7.08 -16.38
C PHE A 83 1.61 -6.38 -17.21
N LYS A 84 1.99 -5.70 -18.28
CA LYS A 84 1.03 -5.04 -19.19
C LYS A 84 0.22 -6.04 -20.00
N ALA A 85 0.85 -7.06 -20.53
CA ALA A 85 0.19 -8.06 -21.40
C ALA A 85 -0.83 -8.93 -20.65
N ASN A 86 -0.72 -9.01 -19.32
CA ASN A 86 -1.67 -9.71 -18.46
C ASN A 86 -2.68 -8.76 -17.79
N ASP A 87 -2.87 -7.56 -18.32
CA ASP A 87 -3.88 -6.57 -17.88
C ASP A 87 -3.71 -6.07 -16.43
N CYS A 88 -2.58 -6.34 -15.76
CA CYS A 88 -2.32 -5.87 -14.40
C CYS A 88 -2.38 -4.34 -14.29
N ALA A 89 -1.92 -3.64 -15.35
CA ALA A 89 -1.95 -2.19 -15.45
C ALA A 89 -3.37 -1.59 -15.51
N THR A 90 -4.43 -2.39 -15.65
CA THR A 90 -5.82 -1.93 -15.63
C THR A 90 -6.21 -1.40 -14.25
N CYS A 91 -5.75 -2.06 -13.17
CA CYS A 91 -5.99 -1.65 -11.80
C CYS A 91 -4.75 -0.98 -11.19
N HIS A 92 -3.56 -1.49 -11.52
CA HIS A 92 -2.28 -0.95 -11.05
C HIS A 92 -1.71 0.09 -12.03
N TYR A 93 -2.28 1.30 -12.04
CA TYR A 93 -1.90 2.40 -12.93
C TYR A 93 -1.49 3.67 -12.17
N GLY A 94 -1.10 4.70 -12.91
CA GLY A 94 -0.68 5.98 -12.36
C GLY A 94 0.75 5.97 -11.82
N LYS A 95 1.16 7.05 -11.16
CA LYS A 95 2.53 7.24 -10.66
C LYS A 95 2.94 6.20 -9.62
N THR A 96 1.97 5.76 -8.84
CA THR A 96 2.16 4.79 -7.74
C THR A 96 1.88 3.35 -8.16
N LEU A 97 1.47 3.13 -9.42
CA LEU A 97 1.01 1.81 -9.89
C LEU A 97 -0.05 1.23 -8.97
N GLY A 98 -1.10 1.99 -8.70
CA GLY A 98 -2.19 1.70 -7.79
C GLY A 98 -2.61 2.91 -6.96
N GLY A 99 -3.48 2.71 -5.98
CA GLY A 99 -3.96 3.76 -5.09
C GLY A 99 -5.07 4.65 -5.66
N GLN A 100 -5.50 4.42 -6.90
CA GLN A 100 -6.44 5.29 -7.61
C GLN A 100 -7.90 4.81 -7.57
N SER A 101 -8.13 3.54 -7.25
CA SER A 101 -9.47 2.94 -7.24
C SER A 101 -9.64 1.94 -6.11
N PHE A 102 -10.91 1.61 -5.86
CA PHE A 102 -11.32 0.46 -5.06
C PHE A 102 -11.88 -0.60 -6.00
N GLU A 103 -11.36 -1.81 -5.89
CA GLU A 103 -11.74 -2.93 -6.73
C GLU A 103 -12.27 -4.07 -5.89
N LEU A 104 -13.20 -4.83 -6.45
CA LEU A 104 -13.70 -6.05 -5.84
C LEU A 104 -12.56 -7.07 -5.78
N MET A 105 -12.24 -7.54 -4.60
CA MET A 105 -11.34 -8.66 -4.41
C MET A 105 -12.03 -9.96 -4.84
N SER A 106 -11.29 -10.82 -5.53
CA SER A 106 -11.80 -12.14 -5.97
C SER A 106 -12.91 -12.07 -7.02
N LYS A 107 -12.64 -11.42 -8.12
CA LYS A 107 -13.57 -11.41 -9.30
C LYS A 107 -13.84 -12.80 -9.86
N TYR A 108 -12.91 -13.74 -9.70
CA TYR A 108 -12.91 -15.09 -10.29
C TYR A 108 -12.63 -16.18 -9.24
N GLY A 109 -13.24 -16.14 -8.10
CA GLY A 109 -13.06 -17.13 -7.06
C GLY A 109 -13.64 -16.65 -5.76
N ASP A 110 -13.32 -17.32 -4.67
CA ASP A 110 -13.71 -16.91 -3.32
C ASP A 110 -12.48 -17.01 -2.39
N TYR A 111 -11.71 -15.93 -2.34
CA TYR A 111 -10.53 -15.85 -1.49
C TYR A 111 -10.85 -16.18 -0.03
N PHE A 112 -11.97 -15.70 0.47
CA PHE A 112 -12.33 -15.86 1.88
C PHE A 112 -12.68 -17.32 2.22
N ALA A 113 -13.37 -18.02 1.31
CA ALA A 113 -13.63 -19.43 1.45
C ALA A 113 -12.36 -20.28 1.37
N ASP A 114 -11.48 -19.96 0.43
CA ASP A 114 -10.20 -20.66 0.26
C ASP A 114 -9.25 -20.39 1.42
N ARG A 115 -9.19 -19.17 1.93
CA ARG A 115 -8.44 -18.81 3.14
C ARG A 115 -8.94 -19.61 4.34
N LYS A 116 -10.26 -19.73 4.51
CA LYS A 116 -10.84 -20.52 5.61
C LYS A 116 -10.41 -22.00 5.58
N GLN A 117 -10.17 -22.55 4.39
CA GLN A 117 -9.66 -23.92 4.26
C GLN A 117 -8.16 -24.02 4.53
N SER A 118 -7.36 -23.10 3.98
CA SER A 118 -5.90 -23.13 4.08
C SER A 118 -5.37 -22.55 5.41
N ARG A 119 -6.09 -21.61 5.99
CA ARG A 119 -5.76 -20.91 7.24
C ARG A 119 -6.96 -20.84 8.17
N PRO A 120 -7.42 -22.00 8.71
CA PRO A 120 -8.59 -22.07 9.60
C PRO A 120 -8.38 -21.33 10.93
N ASP A 121 -7.14 -20.98 11.25
CA ASP A 121 -6.74 -20.15 12.39
C ASP A 121 -7.11 -18.67 12.20
N ILE A 122 -7.36 -18.21 10.97
CA ILE A 122 -7.73 -16.83 10.65
C ILE A 122 -9.24 -16.75 10.41
N ALA A 123 -9.94 -16.22 11.39
CA ALA A 123 -11.39 -16.04 11.30
C ALA A 123 -11.71 -14.84 10.38
N TYR A 124 -12.85 -14.93 9.68
CA TYR A 124 -13.44 -13.78 9.00
C TYR A 124 -13.78 -12.70 10.02
N ASN A 125 -13.45 -11.45 9.72
CA ASN A 125 -13.70 -10.30 10.58
C ASN A 125 -14.17 -9.06 9.77
N ASP A 126 -14.38 -7.93 10.43
CA ASP A 126 -14.89 -6.72 9.79
C ASP A 126 -13.93 -6.11 8.76
N ASP A 127 -12.63 -6.36 8.87
CA ASP A 127 -11.64 -5.88 7.88
C ASP A 127 -11.83 -6.60 6.53
N ASP A 128 -12.32 -7.83 6.55
CA ASP A 128 -12.64 -8.60 5.36
C ASP A 128 -13.79 -8.00 4.54
N ASN A 129 -14.64 -7.19 5.15
CA ASN A 129 -15.72 -6.50 4.45
C ASN A 129 -15.18 -5.38 3.52
N GLY A 130 -13.93 -4.95 3.71
CA GLY A 130 -13.29 -3.90 2.90
C GLY A 130 -14.02 -2.56 3.00
N LEU A 131 -14.22 -1.88 1.88
CA LEU A 131 -14.86 -0.56 1.82
C LEU A 131 -16.27 -0.53 2.43
N TYR A 132 -16.97 -1.65 2.45
CA TYR A 132 -18.28 -1.77 3.09
C TYR A 132 -18.25 -1.36 4.56
N SER A 133 -17.23 -1.71 5.32
CA SER A 133 -17.10 -1.35 6.74
C SER A 133 -17.12 0.17 6.97
N PHE A 134 -16.72 0.95 5.97
CA PHE A 134 -16.76 2.40 6.00
C PHE A 134 -18.05 2.98 5.44
N THR A 135 -18.56 2.44 4.31
CA THR A 135 -19.70 3.05 3.58
C THR A 135 -21.05 2.51 3.98
N GLY A 136 -21.12 1.27 4.48
CA GLY A 136 -22.36 0.52 4.73
C GLY A 136 -23.14 0.15 3.46
N LYS A 137 -22.58 0.35 2.26
CA LYS A 137 -23.24 0.06 0.99
C LYS A 137 -22.92 -1.34 0.52
N ALA A 138 -23.95 -2.14 0.22
CA ALA A 138 -23.79 -3.52 -0.19
C ALA A 138 -22.90 -3.71 -1.43
N GLU A 139 -22.91 -2.76 -2.37
CA GLU A 139 -22.05 -2.78 -3.56
C GLU A 139 -20.56 -2.59 -3.25
N ASP A 140 -20.20 -2.16 -2.04
CA ASP A 140 -18.83 -1.94 -1.61
C ASP A 140 -18.25 -3.11 -0.80
N MET A 141 -19.06 -4.17 -0.63
CA MET A 141 -18.61 -5.40 0.04
C MET A 141 -17.41 -6.01 -0.69
N HIS A 142 -16.35 -6.32 0.07
CA HIS A 142 -15.10 -6.90 -0.42
C HIS A 142 -14.35 -6.03 -1.45
N LYS A 143 -14.67 -4.75 -1.55
CA LYS A 143 -13.83 -3.82 -2.32
C LYS A 143 -12.69 -3.31 -1.46
N PHE A 144 -11.49 -3.39 -2.00
CA PHE A 144 -10.28 -2.86 -1.34
C PHE A 144 -9.63 -1.81 -2.23
N LYS A 145 -8.98 -0.84 -1.60
CA LYS A 145 -8.13 0.09 -2.33
C LYS A 145 -7.05 -0.70 -3.04
N VAL A 146 -6.92 -0.52 -4.34
CA VAL A 146 -5.80 -1.11 -5.09
C VAL A 146 -4.50 -0.60 -4.49
N PRO A 147 -3.64 -1.46 -3.93
CA PRO A 147 -2.41 -1.00 -3.29
C PRO A 147 -1.45 -0.42 -4.33
N ASN A 148 -0.62 0.53 -3.90
CA ASN A 148 0.51 0.95 -4.73
C ASN A 148 1.54 -0.19 -4.81
N LEU A 149 2.29 -0.23 -5.90
CA LEU A 149 3.32 -1.25 -6.11
C LEU A 149 4.75 -0.73 -5.94
N ARG A 150 4.93 0.58 -5.64
CA ARG A 150 6.26 1.11 -5.33
C ARG A 150 6.74 0.49 -4.03
N ASN A 151 7.99 0.02 -4.03
CA ASN A 151 8.63 -0.70 -2.91
C ASN A 151 7.89 -1.96 -2.44
N ILE A 152 7.03 -2.53 -3.27
CA ILE A 152 6.23 -3.71 -2.88
C ILE A 152 7.10 -4.89 -2.41
N SER A 153 8.33 -5.00 -2.90
CA SER A 153 9.26 -6.04 -2.48
C SER A 153 9.71 -5.94 -1.01
N LYS A 154 9.50 -4.76 -0.39
CA LYS A 154 9.90 -4.45 0.99
C LYS A 154 8.75 -4.55 2.00
N THR A 155 7.52 -4.79 1.56
CA THR A 155 6.32 -4.63 2.37
C THR A 155 5.56 -5.93 2.64
N ALA A 156 6.27 -7.07 2.63
CA ALA A 156 5.69 -8.32 3.11
C ALA A 156 5.28 -8.21 4.59
N PRO A 157 4.23 -8.93 5.04
CA PRO A 157 3.37 -9.83 4.29
C PRO A 157 2.32 -9.08 3.44
N TYR A 158 1.72 -9.78 2.46
CA TYR A 158 0.82 -9.22 1.45
C TYR A 158 -0.64 -9.52 1.74
N TYR A 159 -1.53 -8.89 0.96
CA TYR A 159 -2.99 -8.82 1.11
C TYR A 159 -3.41 -7.98 2.33
N HIS A 160 -4.72 -7.71 2.43
CA HIS A 160 -5.27 -6.86 3.50
C HIS A 160 -5.13 -7.50 4.90
N ASP A 161 -5.03 -8.82 4.95
CA ASP A 161 -4.94 -9.63 6.16
C ASP A 161 -3.51 -10.12 6.47
N GLY A 162 -2.53 -9.76 5.63
CA GLY A 162 -1.13 -10.15 5.83
C GLY A 162 -0.88 -11.65 5.78
N THR A 163 -1.73 -12.42 5.10
CA THR A 163 -1.63 -13.89 5.10
C THR A 163 -0.64 -14.45 4.09
N ILE A 164 -0.19 -13.63 3.13
CA ILE A 164 0.67 -14.06 2.03
C ILE A 164 2.09 -13.56 2.27
N GLU A 165 3.00 -14.49 2.52
CA GLU A 165 4.38 -14.22 2.93
C GLU A 165 5.30 -13.82 1.76
N SER A 166 5.05 -14.32 0.55
CA SER A 166 5.93 -14.09 -0.59
C SER A 166 5.27 -13.29 -1.71
N LEU A 167 6.06 -12.43 -2.37
CA LEU A 167 5.60 -11.66 -3.51
C LEU A 167 5.22 -12.54 -4.69
N GLU A 168 5.94 -13.64 -4.88
CA GLU A 168 5.66 -14.65 -5.90
C GLU A 168 4.28 -15.28 -5.71
N GLU A 169 3.94 -15.62 -4.48
CA GLU A 169 2.61 -16.14 -4.14
C GLU A 169 1.53 -15.08 -4.34
N ALA A 170 1.76 -13.85 -3.90
CA ALA A 170 0.83 -12.74 -4.12
C ALA A 170 0.54 -12.54 -5.62
N VAL A 171 1.56 -12.59 -6.48
CA VAL A 171 1.39 -12.50 -7.94
C VAL A 171 0.58 -13.67 -8.47
N ARG A 172 0.85 -14.90 -8.01
CA ARG A 172 0.12 -16.11 -8.42
C ARG A 172 -1.36 -16.02 -8.08
N LEU A 173 -1.68 -15.55 -6.88
CA LEU A 173 -3.05 -15.37 -6.42
C LEU A 173 -3.77 -14.23 -7.16
N MET A 174 -3.07 -13.16 -7.57
CA MET A 174 -3.64 -12.13 -8.45
C MET A 174 -4.08 -12.71 -9.79
N PHE A 175 -3.30 -13.62 -10.38
CA PHE A 175 -3.73 -14.33 -11.58
C PHE A 175 -4.98 -15.15 -11.34
N HIS A 176 -5.05 -15.84 -10.22
CA HIS A 176 -6.19 -16.69 -9.89
C HIS A 176 -7.45 -15.87 -9.61
N TYR A 177 -7.41 -14.97 -8.63
CA TYR A 177 -8.59 -14.27 -8.15
C TYR A 177 -9.02 -13.08 -8.99
N GLU A 178 -8.07 -12.37 -9.62
CA GLU A 178 -8.39 -11.14 -10.35
C GLU A 178 -8.48 -11.35 -11.86
N LEU A 179 -7.82 -12.36 -12.40
CA LEU A 179 -7.81 -12.64 -13.84
C LEU A 179 -8.50 -13.95 -14.22
N GLY A 180 -8.84 -14.82 -13.25
CA GLY A 180 -9.42 -16.13 -13.51
C GLY A 180 -8.47 -17.06 -14.28
N LYS A 181 -7.16 -16.90 -14.10
CA LYS A 181 -6.11 -17.62 -14.84
C LYS A 181 -5.17 -18.33 -13.89
N THR A 182 -4.53 -19.38 -14.38
CA THR A 182 -3.39 -20.00 -13.71
C THR A 182 -2.11 -19.45 -14.32
N ALA A 183 -1.29 -18.77 -13.51
CA ALA A 183 0.01 -18.28 -13.96
C ALA A 183 1.00 -19.42 -14.11
N THR A 184 1.86 -19.36 -15.14
CA THR A 184 3.05 -20.22 -15.20
C THR A 184 4.12 -19.70 -14.25
N ASP A 185 5.05 -20.58 -13.85
CA ASP A 185 6.17 -20.17 -13.00
C ASP A 185 7.04 -19.08 -13.66
N GLU A 186 7.17 -19.13 -14.99
CA GLU A 186 7.89 -18.12 -15.77
C GLU A 186 7.18 -16.75 -15.72
N GLN A 187 5.84 -16.72 -15.81
CA GLN A 187 5.08 -15.49 -15.70
C GLN A 187 5.23 -14.88 -14.31
N VAL A 188 5.11 -15.70 -13.27
CA VAL A 188 5.28 -15.27 -11.88
C VAL A 188 6.68 -14.70 -11.67
N ALA A 189 7.72 -15.43 -12.05
CA ALA A 189 9.10 -15.00 -11.90
C ALA A 189 9.40 -13.71 -12.66
N SER A 190 8.92 -13.59 -13.90
CA SER A 190 9.11 -12.41 -14.73
C SER A 190 8.46 -11.16 -14.14
N ILE A 191 7.17 -11.26 -13.73
CA ILE A 191 6.46 -10.14 -13.11
C ILE A 191 7.09 -9.77 -11.77
N THR A 192 7.45 -10.75 -10.94
CA THR A 192 8.12 -10.48 -9.65
C THR A 192 9.47 -9.76 -9.85
N THR A 193 10.23 -10.13 -10.89
CA THR A 193 11.48 -9.43 -11.25
C THR A 193 11.21 -7.96 -11.57
N PHE A 194 10.16 -7.66 -12.34
CA PHE A 194 9.73 -6.28 -12.58
C PHE A 194 9.31 -5.56 -11.29
N LEU A 195 8.51 -6.20 -10.44
CA LEU A 195 8.04 -5.59 -9.19
C LEU A 195 9.20 -5.23 -8.26
N LYS A 196 10.26 -6.03 -8.21
CA LYS A 196 11.49 -5.72 -7.47
C LYS A 196 12.26 -4.52 -8.06
N ALA A 197 12.08 -4.21 -9.34
CA ALA A 197 12.67 -3.03 -9.98
C ALA A 197 11.95 -1.71 -9.63
N LEU A 198 10.82 -1.78 -8.91
CA LEU A 198 10.06 -0.64 -8.41
C LEU A 198 10.54 -0.15 -7.03
N ASP A 199 11.62 -0.69 -6.52
CA ASP A 199 12.25 -0.21 -5.29
C ASP A 199 12.96 1.12 -5.58
N GLY A 200 12.43 2.19 -5.00
CA GLY A 200 12.98 3.53 -5.14
C GLY A 200 14.01 3.85 -4.06
N GLU A 201 14.68 4.97 -4.24
CA GLU A 201 15.65 5.50 -3.29
C GLU A 201 14.93 6.26 -2.18
N SER A 202 15.32 6.06 -0.93
CA SER A 202 14.85 6.85 0.20
C SER A 202 15.92 6.89 1.28
N GLU A 203 16.17 8.06 1.83
CA GLU A 203 17.04 8.23 2.99
C GLU A 203 16.42 7.71 4.30
N TYR A 204 15.12 7.39 4.29
CA TYR A 204 14.39 6.88 5.45
C TYR A 204 14.30 5.36 5.51
N PHE A 205 14.73 4.64 4.47
CA PHE A 205 14.59 3.19 4.35
C PHE A 205 15.91 2.49 3.99
N GLU A 206 17.02 2.90 4.60
CA GLU A 206 18.30 2.19 4.52
C GLU A 206 18.29 0.88 5.34
#